data_e42a618e722684c867271abc97ff8be3
#
_entry.id   e42a618e722684c867271abc97ff8be3
#
_cell.length_a   1.000
_cell.length_b   1.000
_cell.length_c   1.000
_cell.angle_alpha   90.00
_cell.angle_beta   90.00
_cell.angle_gamma   90.00
#
_symmetry.space_group_name_H-M   'P 1'
#
loop_
_entity.id
_entity.type
_entity.pdbx_description
1 polymer ?
#
loop_
_entity_poly.entity_id
_entity_poly.type
_entity_poly.pdbx_seq_one_letter_code
_entity_poly.pdbx_strand_id
1 'polypeptide(L)' 'PGGIRDLHQQITRQHGDAHAAEHQMMECLGLALWEASRQNRMPDETAYLNYLKKLLK' A
#
# COMPACT_ATOMS: atom_id res chain seq x y z
N PRO A 1 3.57 -13.26 11.49
CA PRO A 1 3.13 -12.94 10.15
C PRO A 1 3.21 -11.46 9.89
N GLY A 2 4.03 -11.07 8.98
CA GLY A 2 4.42 -9.70 8.77
C GLY A 2 3.39 -8.76 8.19
N GLY A 3 2.50 -9.24 7.41
CA GLY A 3 1.45 -8.41 6.85
C GLY A 3 1.91 -7.04 6.36
N ILE A 4 1.19 -6.00 6.78
CA ILE A 4 1.45 -4.62 6.34
C ILE A 4 2.83 -4.14 6.79
N ARG A 5 3.20 -4.42 8.04
CA ARG A 5 4.49 -3.97 8.56
C ARG A 5 5.65 -4.52 7.74
N ASP A 6 5.57 -5.79 7.41
CA ASP A 6 6.62 -6.44 6.63
C ASP A 6 6.72 -5.85 5.23
N LEU A 7 5.58 -5.62 4.59
CA LEU A 7 5.54 -4.99 3.28
C LEU A 7 6.11 -3.58 3.32
N HIS A 8 5.77 -2.80 4.35
CA HIS A 8 6.31 -1.44 4.50
C HIS A 8 7.83 -1.46 4.59
N GLN A 9 8.38 -2.40 5.37
CA GLN A 9 9.83 -2.52 5.50
C GLN A 9 10.49 -2.88 4.16
N GLN A 10 9.91 -3.80 3.44
CA GLN A 10 10.45 -4.21 2.14
C GLN A 10 10.42 -3.06 1.14
N ILE A 11 9.31 -2.34 1.08
CA ILE A 11 9.16 -1.21 0.16
C ILE A 11 10.17 -0.13 0.50
N THR A 12 10.30 0.21 1.79
CA THR A 12 11.25 1.22 2.23
C THR A 12 12.67 0.83 1.84
N ARG A 13 13.00 -0.43 2.02
CA ARG A 13 14.33 -0.94 1.71
C ARG A 13 14.63 -0.87 0.21
N GLN A 14 13.64 -1.20 -0.61
CA GLN A 14 13.82 -1.17 -2.07
C GLN A 14 13.98 0.24 -2.61
N HIS A 15 13.21 1.18 -2.06
CA HIS A 15 13.26 2.55 -2.54
C HIS A 15 14.52 3.28 -2.07
N GLY A 16 15.12 2.83 -0.96
CA GLY A 16 16.30 3.47 -0.41
C GLY A 16 16.06 4.85 0.17
N ASP A 17 14.81 5.29 0.21
CA ASP A 17 14.41 6.59 0.72
C ASP A 17 13.07 6.43 1.42
N ALA A 18 13.07 6.63 2.74
CA ALA A 18 11.86 6.42 3.53
C ALA A 18 10.71 7.36 3.11
N HIS A 19 11.04 8.61 2.78
CA HIS A 19 10.01 9.57 2.37
C HIS A 19 9.35 9.16 1.04
N ALA A 20 10.16 8.74 0.09
CA ALA A 20 9.61 8.30 -1.19
C ALA A 20 8.75 7.06 -1.02
N ALA A 21 9.19 6.13 -0.18
CA ALA A 21 8.43 4.92 0.08
C ALA A 21 7.09 5.24 0.75
N GLU A 22 7.12 6.12 1.75
CA GLU A 22 5.90 6.54 2.45
C GLU A 22 4.92 7.20 1.49
N HIS A 23 5.41 8.04 0.60
CA HIS A 23 4.57 8.71 -0.37
C HIS A 23 3.87 7.71 -1.29
N GLN A 24 4.61 6.72 -1.77
CA GLN A 24 4.04 5.68 -2.62
C GLN A 24 3.01 4.84 -1.87
N MET A 25 3.28 4.53 -0.61
CA MET A 25 2.35 3.76 0.21
C MET A 25 1.07 4.55 0.47
N MET A 26 1.17 5.87 0.65
CA MET A 26 0.00 6.73 0.81
C MET A 26 -0.86 6.74 -0.44
N GLU A 27 -0.23 6.76 -1.61
CA GLU A 27 -0.97 6.68 -2.87
C GLU A 27 -1.72 5.35 -2.99
N CYS A 28 -1.11 4.27 -2.54
CA CYS A 28 -1.77 2.97 -2.54
C CYS A 28 -3.01 2.98 -1.65
N LEU A 29 -2.90 3.59 -0.49
CA LEU A 29 -4.04 3.71 0.41
C LEU A 29 -5.15 4.54 -0.23
N GLY A 30 -4.78 5.65 -0.86
CA GLY A 30 -5.74 6.49 -1.56
C GLY A 30 -6.50 5.73 -2.64
N LEU A 31 -5.78 4.90 -3.40
CA LEU A 31 -6.40 4.09 -4.44
C LEU A 31 -7.38 3.08 -3.85
N ALA A 32 -6.99 2.43 -2.75
CA ALA A 32 -7.86 1.45 -2.12
C ALA A 32 -9.14 2.11 -1.59
N LEU A 33 -9.01 3.30 -1.01
CA LEU A 33 -10.16 4.04 -0.51
C LEU A 33 -11.07 4.50 -1.65
N TRP A 34 -10.46 4.97 -2.74
CA TRP A 34 -11.20 5.44 -3.91
C TRP A 34 -12.02 4.31 -4.54
N GLU A 35 -11.40 3.14 -4.71
CA GLU A 35 -12.08 1.99 -5.26
C GLU A 35 -13.26 1.54 -4.39
N ALA A 36 -13.04 1.52 -3.07
CA ALA A 36 -14.10 1.15 -2.15
C ALA A 36 -15.27 2.11 -2.26
N SER A 37 -14.97 3.40 -2.36
CA SER A 37 -15.99 4.44 -2.50
C SER A 37 -16.81 4.25 -3.78
N ARG A 38 -16.12 3.96 -4.88
CA ARG A 38 -16.80 3.74 -6.16
C ARG A 38 -17.72 2.54 -6.13
N GLN A 39 -17.34 1.51 -5.38
CA GLN A 39 -18.13 0.28 -5.27
C GLN A 39 -19.11 0.33 -4.12
N ASN A 40 -19.19 1.46 -3.44
CA ASN A 40 -20.14 1.66 -2.34
C ASN A 40 -19.95 0.66 -1.22
N ARG A 41 -18.71 0.41 -0.84
CA ARG A 41 -18.40 -0.54 0.22
C ARG A 41 -17.22 -0.09 1.05
N MET A 42 -17.00 -0.76 2.17
CA MET A 42 -15.91 -0.44 3.09
C MET A 42 -14.56 -0.76 2.45
N PRO A 43 -13.54 0.05 2.76
CA PRO A 43 -12.18 -0.25 2.29
C PRO A 43 -11.73 -1.62 2.78
N ASP A 44 -11.05 -2.35 1.90
CA ASP A 44 -10.59 -3.70 2.16
C ASP A 44 -9.07 -3.70 2.33
N GLU A 45 -8.61 -4.23 3.47
CA GLU A 45 -7.18 -4.35 3.74
C GLU A 45 -6.48 -5.16 2.64
N THR A 46 -7.15 -6.19 2.13
CA THR A 46 -6.58 -7.03 1.07
C THR A 46 -6.28 -6.20 -0.19
N ALA A 47 -7.17 -5.28 -0.55
CA ALA A 47 -6.95 -4.41 -1.70
C ALA A 47 -5.71 -3.53 -1.50
N TYR A 48 -5.58 -2.96 -0.31
CA TYR A 48 -4.41 -2.14 0.04
C TYR A 48 -3.13 -2.96 -0.05
N LEU A 49 -3.14 -4.16 0.52
CA LEU A 49 -1.97 -5.05 0.48
C LEU A 49 -1.59 -5.40 -0.96
N ASN A 50 -2.58 -5.64 -1.81
CA ASN A 50 -2.33 -5.94 -3.21
C ASN A 50 -1.66 -4.77 -3.93
N TYR A 51 -2.10 -3.54 -3.65
CA TYR A 51 -1.45 -2.37 -4.22
C TYR A 51 -0.01 -2.23 -3.74
N LEU A 52 0.22 -2.48 -2.44
CA LEU A 52 1.58 -2.42 -1.90
C LEU A 52 2.49 -3.44 -2.57
N LYS A 53 1.98 -4.64 -2.80
CA LYS A 53 2.78 -5.69 -3.44
C LYS A 53 3.21 -5.30 -4.85
N LYS A 54 2.42 -4.49 -5.54
CA LYS A 54 2.79 -4.01 -6.86
C LYS A 54 3.97 -3.06 -6.85
N LEU A 55 4.25 -2.44 -5.72
CA LEU A 55 5.41 -1.57 -5.58
C LEU A 55 6.71 -2.36 -5.48
N LEU A 56 6.62 -3.61 -5.06
CA LEU A 56 7.80 -4.48 -4.93
C LEU A 56 8.18 -5.02 -6.30
N LYS A 57 9.50 -5.09 -6.53
CA LYS A 57 10.03 -5.61 -7.79
C LYS A 57 10.64 -6.97 -7.62
#